data_1183611e0ff4390312a8192221015422
#
_entry.id   1183611e0ff4390312a8192221015422
#
_cell.length_a   1.000
_cell.length_b   1.000
_cell.length_c   1.000
_cell.angle_alpha   90.00
_cell.angle_beta   90.00
_cell.angle_gamma   90.00
#
_symmetry.space_group_name_H-M   'P 1'
#
loop_
_entity.id
_entity.type
_entity.pdbx_description
1 polymer ?
#
loop_
_entity_poly.entity_id
_entity_poly.type
_entity_poly.pdbx_seq_one_letter_code
_entity_poly.pdbx_strand_id
1 'polypeptide(L)'
;MGEHPLYFFCMSYNFSKIYILEMSARKTRKNRPTKSYVVAIPSYNRPDAIVQKSLKTLSDGGVPSNVVHIFVANKAEEKRYKNAVPKEMYGKIVVGKIGITEQRKFIVNHYAENQAIVSIDDDVEGLFKKVSDKELKKISNVHKFFSDAFTTLKKENLYIWGIYPVHNPFFMKNKTTTDLKFIIGTLYGFINRKTKTIQPSSQIKEKEDYEQSIKYFIKDGGVVRYNDVTIKAKKHAPGGLGVTEGRLDANRFAAEYLEKKYPGYVSVFHRDNGMTEVRMARIKRDESPK
;
A
#
# COMPACT_ATOMS: atom_id res chain seq x y z
N MET A 1 -51.94 11.15 58.46
CA MET A 1 -52.14 9.96 57.65
C MET A 1 -52.34 10.48 56.24
N GLY A 2 -51.39 10.45 55.38
CA GLY A 2 -51.48 10.93 54.01
C GLY A 2 -50.33 10.28 53.22
N GLU A 3 -50.68 9.30 52.42
CA GLU A 3 -49.80 8.59 51.56
C GLU A 3 -49.47 9.45 50.32
N HIS A 4 -48.21 9.64 50.01
CA HIS A 4 -47.76 10.21 48.76
C HIS A 4 -47.36 9.11 47.78
N PRO A 5 -47.88 9.08 46.52
CA PRO A 5 -47.38 8.15 45.52
C PRO A 5 -46.13 8.72 44.85
N LEU A 6 -45.08 7.90 44.81
CA LEU A 6 -43.85 8.08 44.06
C LEU A 6 -44.10 7.93 42.54
N TYR A 7 -43.93 9.02 41.78
CA TYR A 7 -43.90 8.96 40.34
C TYR A 7 -42.53 8.46 39.88
N PHE A 8 -42.46 7.23 39.36
CA PHE A 8 -41.35 6.76 38.58
C PHE A 8 -41.37 7.38 37.17
N PHE A 9 -40.49 8.35 36.92
CA PHE A 9 -40.21 8.84 35.56
C PHE A 9 -39.33 7.84 34.83
N CYS A 10 -39.94 7.06 33.95
CA CYS A 10 -39.23 6.15 33.05
C CYS A 10 -38.62 6.98 31.89
N MET A 11 -37.34 7.36 32.00
CA MET A 11 -36.59 7.91 30.87
C MET A 11 -36.23 6.80 29.90
N SER A 12 -37.09 6.53 28.94
CA SER A 12 -36.74 5.76 27.76
C SER A 12 -35.88 6.62 26.84
N TYR A 13 -34.57 6.59 27.03
CA TYR A 13 -33.63 7.20 26.10
C TYR A 13 -33.67 6.44 24.77
N ASN A 14 -34.04 7.16 23.71
CA ASN A 14 -34.15 6.68 22.33
C ASN A 14 -32.76 6.32 21.76
N PHE A 15 -32.26 5.14 22.02
CA PHE A 15 -31.01 4.58 21.43
C PHE A 15 -31.07 4.51 19.90
N SER A 16 -32.23 4.42 19.30
CA SER A 16 -32.42 4.38 17.85
C SER A 16 -32.06 5.68 17.13
N LYS A 17 -32.26 6.84 17.75
CA LYS A 17 -31.90 8.14 17.12
C LYS A 17 -30.40 8.40 17.07
N ILE A 18 -29.65 7.93 18.07
CA ILE A 18 -28.18 8.05 18.10
C ILE A 18 -27.55 7.15 17.04
N TYR A 19 -28.06 5.91 16.88
CA TYR A 19 -27.58 4.99 15.85
C TYR A 19 -27.87 5.47 14.42
N ILE A 20 -29.00 6.12 14.17
CA ILE A 20 -29.35 6.69 12.86
C ILE A 20 -28.51 7.92 12.55
N LEU A 21 -28.18 8.77 13.53
CA LEU A 21 -27.29 9.92 13.37
C LEU A 21 -25.84 9.49 13.11
N GLU A 22 -25.34 8.44 13.76
CA GLU A 22 -24.01 7.89 13.47
C GLU A 22 -23.93 7.20 12.09
N MET A 23 -24.96 6.50 11.65
CA MET A 23 -25.03 5.93 10.31
C MET A 23 -25.23 7.02 9.24
N SER A 24 -25.91 8.11 9.52
CA SER A 24 -26.02 9.26 8.63
C SER A 24 -24.69 10.05 8.52
N ALA A 25 -23.95 10.20 9.62
CA ALA A 25 -22.62 10.80 9.63
C ALA A 25 -21.57 9.95 8.86
N ARG A 26 -21.74 8.62 8.80
CA ARG A 26 -20.92 7.75 7.96
C ARG A 26 -21.18 7.90 6.46
N LYS A 27 -22.38 8.34 6.05
CA LYS A 27 -22.74 8.53 4.62
C LYS A 27 -22.23 9.85 4.01
N THR A 28 -21.70 10.80 4.77
CA THR A 28 -21.37 12.15 4.26
C THR A 28 -19.89 12.48 4.15
N ARG A 29 -18.95 11.58 4.47
CA ARG A 29 -17.57 11.75 4.03
C ARG A 29 -17.41 11.29 2.56
N LYS A 30 -18.02 12.05 1.64
CA LYS A 30 -17.70 11.95 0.22
C LYS A 30 -16.21 12.19 0.09
N ASN A 31 -15.45 11.17 -0.34
CA ASN A 31 -14.10 11.31 -0.84
C ASN A 31 -14.13 12.39 -1.92
N ARG A 32 -13.72 13.62 -1.57
CA ARG A 32 -13.42 14.61 -2.60
C ARG A 32 -12.19 14.10 -3.34
N PRO A 33 -12.26 13.86 -4.65
CA PRO A 33 -11.08 13.44 -5.38
C PRO A 33 -10.06 14.58 -5.26
N THR A 34 -8.91 14.30 -4.71
CA THR A 34 -7.76 15.14 -4.95
C THR A 34 -7.52 15.13 -6.46
N LYS A 35 -7.55 16.34 -7.08
CA LYS A 35 -7.35 16.47 -8.54
C LYS A 35 -5.98 15.98 -9.01
N SER A 36 -5.06 15.65 -8.10
CA SER A 36 -3.72 15.17 -8.38
C SER A 36 -3.27 14.17 -7.30
N TYR A 37 -2.48 13.20 -7.72
CA TYR A 37 -1.75 12.30 -6.83
C TYR A 37 -0.31 12.79 -6.64
N VAL A 38 0.39 12.25 -5.65
CA VAL A 38 1.83 12.35 -5.47
C VAL A 38 2.46 10.97 -5.58
N VAL A 39 3.72 10.92 -6.03
CA VAL A 39 4.52 9.69 -6.04
C VAL A 39 5.55 9.78 -4.93
N ALA A 40 5.58 8.83 -4.03
CA ALA A 40 6.53 8.73 -2.93
C ALA A 40 7.48 7.55 -3.20
N ILE A 41 8.77 7.84 -3.31
CA ILE A 41 9.82 6.85 -3.57
C ILE A 41 10.71 6.75 -2.33
N PRO A 42 10.55 5.74 -1.47
CA PRO A 42 11.55 5.46 -0.44
C PRO A 42 12.83 4.97 -1.10
N SER A 43 13.98 5.58 -0.76
CA SER A 43 15.27 5.17 -1.31
C SER A 43 16.37 5.33 -0.27
N TYR A 44 17.32 4.39 -0.28
CA TYR A 44 18.46 4.40 0.63
C TYR A 44 19.71 3.88 -0.07
N ASN A 45 20.78 4.70 -0.08
CA ASN A 45 22.10 4.34 -0.61
C ASN A 45 22.12 3.92 -2.10
N ARG A 46 21.16 4.42 -2.92
CA ARG A 46 20.99 4.02 -4.33
C ARG A 46 20.68 5.19 -5.26
N PRO A 47 21.44 6.31 -5.23
CA PRO A 47 21.12 7.48 -6.05
C PRO A 47 21.21 7.20 -7.56
N ASP A 48 22.14 6.35 -8.01
CA ASP A 48 22.26 6.00 -9.44
C ASP A 48 21.14 5.04 -9.88
N ALA A 49 20.83 4.06 -9.04
CA ALA A 49 19.79 3.08 -9.36
C ALA A 49 18.40 3.74 -9.49
N ILE A 50 18.05 4.68 -8.62
CA ILE A 50 16.77 5.38 -8.70
C ILE A 50 16.64 6.18 -10.01
N VAL A 51 17.73 6.83 -10.47
CA VAL A 51 17.75 7.59 -11.73
C VAL A 51 17.50 6.67 -12.92
N GLN A 52 18.27 5.59 -13.02
CA GLN A 52 18.24 4.67 -14.17
C GLN A 52 16.97 3.82 -14.23
N LYS A 53 16.24 3.67 -13.12
CA LYS A 53 15.10 2.77 -13.02
C LYS A 53 13.81 3.52 -12.73
N SER A 54 13.48 3.78 -11.48
CA SER A 54 12.16 4.29 -11.11
C SER A 54 11.90 5.70 -11.61
N LEU A 55 12.85 6.61 -11.52
CA LEU A 55 12.68 7.97 -12.07
C LEU A 55 12.58 7.94 -13.60
N LYS A 56 13.43 7.14 -14.27
CA LYS A 56 13.33 6.95 -15.73
C LYS A 56 11.98 6.34 -16.12
N THR A 57 11.51 5.31 -15.38
CA THR A 57 10.21 4.67 -15.62
C THR A 57 9.05 5.68 -15.50
N LEU A 58 9.08 6.54 -14.49
CA LEU A 58 8.07 7.58 -14.28
C LEU A 58 8.12 8.66 -15.37
N SER A 59 9.31 9.14 -15.70
CA SER A 59 9.53 10.15 -16.74
C SER A 59 9.11 9.64 -18.13
N ASP A 60 9.59 8.46 -18.53
CA ASP A 60 9.19 7.80 -19.79
C ASP A 60 7.66 7.54 -19.85
N GLY A 61 7.04 7.32 -18.69
CA GLY A 61 5.61 7.10 -18.53
C GLY A 61 4.77 8.37 -18.41
N GLY A 62 5.35 9.56 -18.61
CA GLY A 62 4.65 10.84 -18.62
C GLY A 62 4.19 11.32 -17.22
N VAL A 63 4.78 10.81 -16.14
CA VAL A 63 4.51 11.30 -14.78
C VAL A 63 5.23 12.64 -14.57
N PRO A 64 4.51 13.74 -14.23
CA PRO A 64 5.14 15.03 -14.01
C PRO A 64 6.14 14.98 -12.84
N SER A 65 7.35 15.50 -13.03
CA SER A 65 8.40 15.45 -12.01
C SER A 65 8.04 16.18 -10.71
N ASN A 66 7.26 17.24 -10.80
CA ASN A 66 6.83 18.03 -9.62
C ASN A 66 5.97 17.25 -8.62
N VAL A 67 5.34 16.12 -9.03
CA VAL A 67 4.59 15.24 -8.12
C VAL A 67 5.45 14.09 -7.57
N VAL A 68 6.71 13.94 -8.04
CA VAL A 68 7.63 12.86 -7.62
C VAL A 68 8.46 13.31 -6.43
N HIS A 69 8.30 12.66 -5.29
CA HIS A 69 9.02 12.98 -4.06
C HIS A 69 9.87 11.78 -3.62
N ILE A 70 11.18 12.02 -3.43
CA ILE A 70 12.16 11.02 -2.99
C ILE A 70 12.29 11.11 -1.47
N PHE A 71 12.11 10.00 -0.77
CA PHE A 71 12.22 9.92 0.68
C PHE A 71 13.51 9.21 1.05
N VAL A 72 14.42 9.92 1.70
CA VAL A 72 15.75 9.44 2.11
C VAL A 72 15.84 9.31 3.63
N ALA A 73 16.81 8.54 4.12
CA ALA A 73 16.89 8.18 5.53
C ALA A 73 17.34 9.34 6.44
N ASN A 74 18.25 10.19 5.96
CA ASN A 74 18.91 11.25 6.75
C ASN A 74 19.48 12.38 5.87
N LYS A 75 20.08 13.39 6.52
CA LYS A 75 20.65 14.56 5.85
C LYS A 75 21.87 14.25 4.96
N ALA A 76 22.66 13.23 5.31
CA ALA A 76 23.78 12.81 4.47
C ALA A 76 23.27 12.21 3.14
N GLU A 77 22.23 11.38 3.21
CA GLU A 77 21.54 10.87 2.03
C GLU A 77 20.91 12.00 1.21
N GLU A 78 20.23 12.96 1.84
CA GLU A 78 19.68 14.13 1.14
C GLU A 78 20.74 14.84 0.30
N LYS A 79 21.93 15.11 0.88
CA LYS A 79 23.05 15.74 0.17
C LYS A 79 23.53 14.87 -1.00
N ARG A 80 23.69 13.55 -0.78
CA ARG A 80 24.11 12.61 -1.82
C ARG A 80 23.13 12.58 -2.98
N TYR A 81 21.82 12.48 -2.70
CA TYR A 81 20.80 12.44 -3.74
C TYR A 81 20.67 13.76 -4.49
N LYS A 82 20.78 14.92 -3.81
CA LYS A 82 20.81 16.23 -4.49
C LYS A 82 21.97 16.40 -5.46
N ASN A 83 23.10 15.76 -5.19
CA ASN A 83 24.28 15.84 -6.04
C ASN A 83 24.22 14.86 -7.23
N ALA A 84 23.57 13.71 -7.08
CA ALA A 84 23.58 12.63 -8.07
C ALA A 84 22.32 12.57 -8.93
N VAL A 85 21.16 13.03 -8.42
CA VAL A 85 19.88 12.93 -9.13
C VAL A 85 19.58 14.24 -9.87
N PRO A 86 19.36 14.20 -11.21
CA PRO A 86 19.00 15.38 -11.99
C PRO A 86 17.74 16.07 -11.44
N LYS A 87 17.82 17.39 -11.27
CA LYS A 87 16.79 18.18 -10.59
C LYS A 87 15.44 18.15 -11.30
N GLU A 88 15.44 17.99 -12.60
CA GLU A 88 14.25 17.89 -13.45
C GLU A 88 13.47 16.59 -13.28
N MET A 89 14.04 15.56 -12.63
CA MET A 89 13.41 14.26 -12.46
C MET A 89 12.54 14.13 -11.18
N TYR A 90 12.59 15.11 -10.28
CA TYR A 90 11.83 15.08 -9.03
C TYR A 90 11.35 16.46 -8.58
N GLY A 91 10.28 16.49 -7.81
CA GLY A 91 9.77 17.72 -7.18
C GLY A 91 10.45 18.01 -5.84
N LYS A 92 10.65 16.98 -5.00
CA LYS A 92 11.22 17.13 -3.66
C LYS A 92 12.10 15.93 -3.28
N ILE A 93 13.13 16.21 -2.44
CA ILE A 93 13.78 15.21 -1.61
C ILE A 93 13.38 15.50 -0.15
N VAL A 94 12.90 14.50 0.57
CA VAL A 94 12.39 14.61 1.93
C VAL A 94 13.21 13.70 2.84
N VAL A 95 13.72 14.25 3.94
CA VAL A 95 14.39 13.46 4.97
C VAL A 95 13.35 12.82 5.87
N GLY A 96 13.30 11.51 5.87
CA GLY A 96 12.35 10.69 6.62
C GLY A 96 13.02 9.84 7.68
N LYS A 97 12.87 8.51 7.61
CA LYS A 97 13.32 7.54 8.60
C LYS A 97 14.14 6.41 7.98
N ILE A 98 15.01 5.79 8.78
CA ILE A 98 15.74 4.58 8.41
C ILE A 98 14.81 3.37 8.49
N GLY A 99 14.92 2.46 7.52
CA GLY A 99 14.12 1.23 7.44
C GLY A 99 12.80 1.43 6.72
N ILE A 100 12.42 0.44 5.90
CA ILE A 100 11.29 0.56 4.97
C ILE A 100 9.94 0.75 5.69
N THR A 101 9.71 0.01 6.77
CA THR A 101 8.47 0.10 7.55
C THR A 101 8.30 1.48 8.17
N GLU A 102 9.35 2.01 8.80
CA GLU A 102 9.30 3.33 9.45
C GLU A 102 9.26 4.46 8.41
N GLN A 103 9.91 4.27 7.25
CA GLN A 103 9.82 5.22 6.15
C GLN A 103 8.41 5.29 5.56
N ARG A 104 7.74 4.16 5.36
CA ARG A 104 6.34 4.12 4.90
C ARG A 104 5.38 4.77 5.91
N LYS A 105 5.58 4.57 7.22
CA LYS A 105 4.82 5.30 8.24
C LYS A 105 5.08 6.80 8.20
N PHE A 106 6.33 7.20 8.01
CA PHE A 106 6.69 8.60 7.86
C PHE A 106 5.99 9.23 6.65
N ILE A 107 5.95 8.55 5.50
CA ILE A 107 5.26 8.99 4.28
C ILE A 107 3.77 9.24 4.56
N VAL A 108 3.09 8.31 5.23
CA VAL A 108 1.67 8.47 5.63
C VAL A 108 1.47 9.72 6.50
N ASN A 109 2.36 9.96 7.46
CA ASN A 109 2.26 11.12 8.37
C ASN A 109 2.65 12.45 7.70
N HIS A 110 3.54 12.40 6.70
CA HIS A 110 4.03 13.56 5.96
C HIS A 110 2.94 14.22 5.11
N TYR A 111 2.07 13.45 4.49
CA TYR A 111 1.02 13.96 3.62
C TYR A 111 -0.28 14.26 4.37
N ALA A 112 -1.11 15.11 3.77
CA ALA A 112 -2.43 15.44 4.29
C ALA A 112 -3.37 14.21 4.26
N GLU A 113 -4.38 14.23 5.10
CA GLU A 113 -5.49 13.27 5.06
C GLU A 113 -6.19 13.34 3.69
N ASN A 114 -6.59 12.20 3.14
CA ASN A 114 -7.22 12.04 1.82
C ASN A 114 -6.32 12.37 0.61
N GLN A 115 -5.02 12.61 0.80
CA GLN A 115 -4.09 12.72 -0.33
C GLN A 115 -3.97 11.37 -1.05
N ALA A 116 -4.10 11.37 -2.37
CA ALA A 116 -3.79 10.22 -3.21
C ALA A 116 -2.26 10.07 -3.32
N ILE A 117 -1.73 8.90 -2.95
CA ILE A 117 -0.30 8.62 -2.92
C ILE A 117 -0.03 7.34 -3.71
N VAL A 118 0.90 7.39 -4.65
CA VAL A 118 1.54 6.22 -5.25
C VAL A 118 2.85 5.98 -4.50
N SER A 119 3.00 4.80 -3.92
CA SER A 119 4.29 4.35 -3.36
C SER A 119 4.95 3.41 -4.38
N ILE A 120 6.18 3.69 -4.75
CA ILE A 120 6.97 2.90 -5.69
C ILE A 120 8.40 2.79 -5.16
N ASP A 121 8.98 1.58 -5.20
CA ASP A 121 10.37 1.36 -4.79
C ASP A 121 11.35 1.97 -5.83
N ASP A 122 12.62 2.14 -5.44
CA ASP A 122 13.63 2.85 -6.23
C ASP A 122 14.24 2.04 -7.39
N ASP A 123 13.84 0.77 -7.54
CA ASP A 123 14.44 -0.17 -8.50
C ASP A 123 13.48 -0.71 -9.57
N VAL A 124 12.36 -0.02 -9.81
CA VAL A 124 11.37 -0.41 -10.82
C VAL A 124 11.82 -0.02 -12.23
N GLU A 125 11.96 -1.03 -13.12
CA GLU A 125 12.43 -0.87 -14.50
C GLU A 125 11.30 -0.68 -15.53
N GLY A 126 10.04 -0.74 -15.09
CA GLY A 126 8.87 -0.52 -15.92
C GLY A 126 7.62 -1.19 -15.41
N LEU A 127 6.47 -0.70 -15.89
CA LEU A 127 5.15 -1.31 -15.71
C LEU A 127 4.77 -2.05 -16.98
N PHE A 128 4.16 -3.22 -16.83
CA PHE A 128 3.82 -4.09 -17.95
C PHE A 128 2.39 -4.60 -17.81
N LYS A 129 1.69 -4.70 -18.93
CA LYS A 129 0.35 -5.27 -19.03
C LYS A 129 0.40 -6.60 -19.77
N LYS A 130 -0.37 -7.56 -19.28
CA LYS A 130 -0.55 -8.86 -19.94
C LYS A 130 -1.26 -8.68 -21.27
N VAL A 131 -0.67 -9.24 -22.33
CA VAL A 131 -1.25 -9.35 -23.66
C VAL A 131 -1.74 -10.78 -23.88
N SER A 132 -0.90 -11.76 -23.58
CA SER A 132 -1.22 -13.18 -23.67
C SER A 132 -0.54 -13.96 -22.50
N ASP A 133 -0.69 -15.28 -22.45
CA ASP A 133 -0.04 -16.10 -21.43
C ASP A 133 1.49 -16.17 -21.60
N LYS A 134 2.02 -15.68 -22.71
CA LYS A 134 3.45 -15.66 -23.03
C LYS A 134 4.03 -14.26 -23.17
N GLU A 135 3.17 -13.21 -23.18
CA GLU A 135 3.59 -11.87 -23.57
C GLU A 135 3.13 -10.79 -22.59
N LEU A 136 4.05 -9.90 -22.28
CA LEU A 136 3.84 -8.65 -21.55
C LEU A 136 4.22 -7.46 -22.43
N LYS A 137 3.38 -6.43 -22.47
CA LYS A 137 3.66 -5.16 -23.15
C LYS A 137 3.91 -4.07 -22.15
N LYS A 138 4.98 -3.28 -22.35
CA LYS A 138 5.29 -2.12 -21.48
C LYS A 138 4.17 -1.08 -21.57
N ILE A 139 3.72 -0.57 -20.42
CA ILE A 139 2.75 0.53 -20.33
C ILE A 139 3.49 1.83 -20.66
N SER A 140 3.10 2.48 -21.74
CA SER A 140 3.71 3.74 -22.19
C SER A 140 3.21 4.96 -21.43
N ASN A 141 1.96 4.97 -20.95
CA ASN A 141 1.38 6.08 -20.21
C ASN A 141 1.10 5.66 -18.75
N VAL A 142 2.15 5.72 -17.93
CA VAL A 142 2.09 5.39 -16.49
C VAL A 142 1.26 6.42 -15.72
N HIS A 143 1.33 7.70 -16.12
CA HIS A 143 0.53 8.77 -15.52
C HIS A 143 -0.97 8.48 -15.65
N LYS A 144 -1.42 8.07 -16.84
CA LYS A 144 -2.81 7.69 -17.07
C LYS A 144 -3.20 6.48 -16.22
N PHE A 145 -2.35 5.45 -16.17
CA PHE A 145 -2.60 4.26 -15.35
C PHE A 145 -2.82 4.62 -13.88
N PHE A 146 -1.97 5.46 -13.29
CA PHE A 146 -2.14 5.90 -11.89
C PHE A 146 -3.44 6.68 -11.68
N SER A 147 -3.77 7.59 -12.60
CA SER A 147 -5.01 8.39 -12.53
C SER A 147 -6.26 7.51 -12.62
N ASP A 148 -6.27 6.54 -13.54
CA ASP A 148 -7.36 5.58 -13.71
C ASP A 148 -7.49 4.68 -12.46
N ALA A 149 -6.37 4.30 -11.85
CA ALA A 149 -6.37 3.47 -10.64
C ALA A 149 -7.02 4.20 -9.45
N PHE A 150 -6.76 5.50 -9.27
CA PHE A 150 -7.46 6.29 -8.24
C PHE A 150 -8.94 6.52 -8.58
N THR A 151 -9.29 6.63 -9.86
CA THR A 151 -10.68 6.67 -10.30
C THR A 151 -11.41 5.37 -9.96
N THR A 152 -10.74 4.23 -10.16
CA THR A 152 -11.26 2.91 -9.76
C THR A 152 -11.47 2.82 -8.25
N LEU A 153 -10.52 3.27 -7.42
CA LEU A 153 -10.71 3.32 -5.95
C LEU A 153 -11.96 4.10 -5.56
N LYS A 154 -12.17 5.25 -6.19
CA LYS A 154 -13.37 6.06 -5.94
C LYS A 154 -14.65 5.33 -6.32
N LYS A 155 -14.66 4.72 -7.51
CA LYS A 155 -15.82 3.95 -8.01
C LYS A 155 -16.17 2.78 -7.09
N GLU A 156 -15.15 2.05 -6.64
CA GLU A 156 -15.29 0.89 -5.76
C GLU A 156 -15.47 1.27 -4.28
N ASN A 157 -15.36 2.55 -3.91
CA ASN A 157 -15.33 3.00 -2.52
C ASN A 157 -14.27 2.28 -1.66
N LEU A 158 -13.10 2.04 -2.25
CA LEU A 158 -11.94 1.40 -1.64
C LEU A 158 -10.76 2.37 -1.53
N TYR A 159 -9.74 2.02 -0.76
CA TYR A 159 -8.69 2.97 -0.37
C TYR A 159 -7.28 2.54 -0.74
N ILE A 160 -7.08 1.31 -1.23
CA ILE A 160 -5.78 0.82 -1.71
C ILE A 160 -5.95 0.08 -3.04
N TRP A 161 -5.03 0.32 -3.96
CA TRP A 161 -4.87 -0.46 -5.18
C TRP A 161 -3.45 -0.99 -5.31
N GLY A 162 -3.28 -2.10 -5.98
CA GLY A 162 -2.01 -2.68 -6.34
C GLY A 162 -2.05 -3.47 -7.62
N ILE A 163 -0.94 -4.10 -7.93
CA ILE A 163 -0.69 -4.83 -9.17
C ILE A 163 -0.38 -6.30 -8.88
N TYR A 164 -0.28 -7.11 -9.91
CA TYR A 164 0.12 -8.51 -9.79
C TYR A 164 1.60 -8.62 -9.39
N PRO A 165 1.94 -9.42 -8.36
CA PRO A 165 3.26 -9.38 -7.73
C PRO A 165 4.38 -10.10 -8.48
N VAL A 166 4.06 -10.87 -9.53
CA VAL A 166 5.02 -11.70 -10.27
C VAL A 166 5.08 -11.28 -11.72
N HIS A 167 6.30 -11.01 -12.23
CA HIS A 167 6.53 -10.64 -13.63
C HIS A 167 6.55 -11.88 -14.53
N ASN A 168 5.41 -12.59 -14.57
CA ASN A 168 5.22 -13.77 -15.43
C ASN A 168 3.76 -13.80 -15.91
N PRO A 169 3.51 -13.59 -17.23
CA PRO A 169 2.18 -13.50 -17.79
C PRO A 169 1.35 -14.78 -17.64
N PHE A 170 2.00 -15.94 -17.57
CA PHE A 170 1.30 -17.22 -17.42
C PHE A 170 0.39 -17.27 -16.18
N PHE A 171 0.83 -16.67 -15.06
CA PHE A 171 0.05 -16.65 -13.82
C PHE A 171 -0.90 -15.45 -13.70
N MET A 172 -0.79 -14.47 -14.59
CA MET A 172 -1.61 -13.26 -14.60
C MET A 172 -2.98 -13.52 -15.23
N LYS A 173 -3.96 -12.67 -14.88
CA LYS A 173 -5.34 -12.76 -15.41
C LYS A 173 -5.83 -11.39 -15.86
N ASN A 174 -6.48 -11.31 -17.02
CA ASN A 174 -7.02 -10.06 -17.59
C ASN A 174 -8.28 -9.60 -16.83
N LYS A 175 -8.12 -9.28 -15.54
CA LYS A 175 -9.19 -8.75 -14.70
C LYS A 175 -8.66 -7.94 -13.52
N THR A 176 -9.44 -6.96 -13.10
CA THR A 176 -9.30 -6.29 -11.80
C THR A 176 -10.20 -6.99 -10.78
N THR A 177 -9.75 -7.13 -9.56
CA THR A 177 -10.49 -7.76 -8.45
C THR A 177 -10.51 -6.87 -7.23
N THR A 178 -11.53 -7.05 -6.38
CA THR A 178 -11.71 -6.32 -5.11
C THR A 178 -11.67 -7.23 -3.88
N ASP A 179 -11.48 -8.54 -4.08
CA ASP A 179 -11.31 -9.54 -3.02
C ASP A 179 -10.04 -9.32 -2.21
N LEU A 180 -9.86 -10.06 -1.11
CA LEU A 180 -8.59 -10.12 -0.40
C LEU A 180 -7.49 -10.62 -1.34
N LYS A 181 -6.55 -9.75 -1.61
CA LYS A 181 -5.37 -10.02 -2.44
C LYS A 181 -4.14 -9.37 -1.85
N PHE A 182 -3.01 -10.04 -2.00
CA PHE A 182 -1.71 -9.46 -1.70
C PHE A 182 -1.44 -8.25 -2.59
N ILE A 183 -1.20 -7.11 -1.97
CA ILE A 183 -0.77 -5.86 -2.59
C ILE A 183 0.71 -5.70 -2.33
N ILE A 184 1.53 -5.94 -3.34
CA ILE A 184 2.99 -5.90 -3.22
C ILE A 184 3.49 -4.50 -2.90
N GLY A 185 4.41 -4.39 -1.95
CA GLY A 185 4.98 -3.14 -1.49
C GLY A 185 5.80 -2.37 -2.53
N THR A 186 6.26 -3.04 -3.60
CA THR A 186 7.10 -2.43 -4.64
C THR A 186 6.35 -1.38 -5.48
N LEU A 187 5.05 -1.57 -5.73
CA LEU A 187 4.19 -0.56 -6.38
C LEU A 187 2.74 -0.72 -5.93
N TYR A 188 2.22 0.30 -5.30
CA TYR A 188 0.80 0.41 -4.94
C TYR A 188 0.40 1.88 -4.81
N GLY A 189 -0.90 2.14 -4.80
CA GLY A 189 -1.40 3.47 -4.47
C GLY A 189 -2.52 3.41 -3.46
N PHE A 190 -2.66 4.46 -2.68
CA PHE A 190 -3.67 4.53 -1.62
C PHE A 190 -4.16 5.96 -1.40
N ILE A 191 -5.34 6.07 -0.84
CA ILE A 191 -5.84 7.33 -0.29
C ILE A 191 -5.38 7.43 1.17
N ASN A 192 -4.62 8.45 1.47
CA ASN A 192 -3.96 8.61 2.76
C ASN A 192 -4.96 8.73 3.91
N ARG A 193 -4.76 7.92 4.94
CA ARG A 193 -5.51 7.95 6.20
C ARG A 193 -4.53 7.76 7.35
N LYS A 194 -4.45 8.75 8.24
CA LYS A 194 -3.51 8.74 9.37
C LYS A 194 -3.94 7.83 10.53
N THR A 195 -4.92 6.97 10.32
CA THR A 195 -5.37 6.03 11.35
C THR A 195 -4.37 4.91 11.59
N LYS A 196 -4.02 4.68 12.86
CA LYS A 196 -3.06 3.65 13.27
C LYS A 196 -3.49 2.23 12.88
N THR A 197 -4.79 1.97 12.72
CA THR A 197 -5.32 0.64 12.44
C THR A 197 -4.91 0.07 11.08
N ILE A 198 -4.56 0.92 10.10
CA ILE A 198 -4.12 0.50 8.76
C ILE A 198 -2.61 0.64 8.52
N GLN A 199 -1.88 1.27 9.46
CA GLN A 199 -0.42 1.37 9.33
C GLN A 199 0.23 0.02 9.68
N PRO A 200 1.33 -0.37 8.97
CA PRO A 200 2.06 -1.58 9.30
C PRO A 200 2.57 -1.58 10.74
N SER A 201 2.67 -2.76 11.34
CA SER A 201 3.22 -2.92 12.69
C SER A 201 4.73 -2.65 12.69
N SER A 202 5.25 -2.02 13.74
CA SER A 202 6.69 -1.91 13.98
C SER A 202 7.32 -3.23 14.48
N GLN A 203 6.51 -4.23 14.81
CA GLN A 203 6.97 -5.52 15.31
C GLN A 203 7.58 -6.40 14.21
N ILE A 204 7.18 -6.18 12.94
CA ILE A 204 7.71 -6.92 11.79
C ILE A 204 8.55 -6.00 10.90
N LYS A 205 9.69 -6.53 10.45
CA LYS A 205 10.62 -5.84 9.53
C LYS A 205 10.48 -6.33 8.09
N GLU A 206 9.83 -7.46 7.91
CA GLU A 206 9.56 -8.13 6.63
C GLU A 206 8.04 -8.35 6.49
N LYS A 207 7.53 -8.53 5.28
CA LYS A 207 6.12 -8.85 4.99
C LYS A 207 5.10 -7.80 5.50
N GLU A 208 5.54 -6.56 5.70
CA GLU A 208 4.65 -5.45 6.09
C GLU A 208 3.58 -5.14 5.03
N ASP A 209 3.83 -5.49 3.78
CA ASP A 209 2.89 -5.37 2.66
C ASP A 209 1.75 -6.41 2.73
N TYR A 210 2.02 -7.62 3.26
CA TYR A 210 0.95 -8.57 3.60
C TYR A 210 0.05 -8.00 4.70
N GLU A 211 0.64 -7.49 5.78
CA GLU A 211 -0.13 -6.88 6.87
C GLU A 211 -0.97 -5.70 6.38
N GLN A 212 -0.38 -4.84 5.56
CA GLN A 212 -1.08 -3.71 4.95
C GLN A 212 -2.30 -4.17 4.14
N SER A 213 -2.12 -5.19 3.29
CA SER A 213 -3.20 -5.75 2.47
C SER A 213 -4.37 -6.25 3.32
N ILE A 214 -4.07 -6.97 4.41
CA ILE A 214 -5.09 -7.51 5.34
C ILE A 214 -5.80 -6.37 6.07
N LYS A 215 -5.05 -5.39 6.59
CA LYS A 215 -5.61 -4.26 7.35
C LYS A 215 -6.56 -3.41 6.51
N TYR A 216 -6.20 -3.14 5.24
CA TYR A 216 -7.10 -2.44 4.33
C TYR A 216 -8.33 -3.27 4.02
N PHE A 217 -8.17 -4.57 3.78
CA PHE A 217 -9.31 -5.46 3.53
C PHE A 217 -10.27 -5.52 4.73
N ILE A 218 -9.77 -5.72 5.94
CA ILE A 218 -10.59 -5.76 7.17
C ILE A 218 -11.34 -4.44 7.37
N LYS A 219 -10.67 -3.31 7.11
CA LYS A 219 -11.25 -1.99 7.36
C LYS A 219 -12.28 -1.57 6.32
N ASP A 220 -12.02 -1.92 5.06
CA ASP A 220 -12.75 -1.36 3.90
C ASP A 220 -13.56 -2.40 3.14
N GLY A 221 -13.51 -3.68 3.55
CA GLY A 221 -14.20 -4.79 2.90
C GLY A 221 -13.55 -5.28 1.60
N GLY A 222 -12.48 -4.63 1.13
CA GLY A 222 -11.83 -5.00 -0.13
C GLY A 222 -10.52 -4.26 -0.40
N VAL A 223 -9.78 -4.75 -1.41
CA VAL A 223 -8.60 -4.11 -1.98
C VAL A 223 -8.66 -4.21 -3.50
N VAL A 224 -8.32 -3.16 -4.23
CA VAL A 224 -8.29 -3.22 -5.70
C VAL A 224 -6.97 -3.83 -6.15
N ARG A 225 -7.00 -4.91 -6.95
CA ARG A 225 -5.79 -5.44 -7.59
C ARG A 225 -5.97 -5.63 -9.09
N TYR A 226 -5.07 -4.99 -9.86
CA TYR A 226 -4.93 -5.18 -11.30
C TYR A 226 -4.13 -6.47 -11.56
N ASN A 227 -4.83 -7.56 -11.87
CA ASN A 227 -4.20 -8.87 -12.09
C ASN A 227 -3.57 -9.02 -13.48
N ASP A 228 -3.78 -8.04 -14.34
CA ASP A 228 -3.23 -7.92 -15.70
C ASP A 228 -2.05 -6.92 -15.79
N VAL A 229 -1.69 -6.27 -14.68
CA VAL A 229 -0.57 -5.33 -14.61
C VAL A 229 0.47 -5.83 -13.62
N THR A 230 1.74 -5.77 -14.00
CA THR A 230 2.90 -6.14 -13.18
C THR A 230 4.05 -5.17 -13.40
N ILE A 231 5.11 -5.29 -12.59
CA ILE A 231 6.36 -4.53 -12.74
C ILE A 231 7.52 -5.46 -13.01
N LYS A 232 8.58 -4.91 -13.61
CA LYS A 232 9.91 -5.50 -13.60
C LYS A 232 10.76 -4.74 -12.58
N ALA A 233 11.24 -5.44 -11.57
CA ALA A 233 12.17 -4.95 -10.56
C ALA A 233 13.19 -6.05 -10.25
N LYS A 234 14.45 -5.68 -10.05
CA LYS A 234 15.50 -6.65 -9.73
C LYS A 234 15.51 -6.87 -8.21
N LYS A 235 14.94 -7.98 -7.77
CA LYS A 235 14.98 -8.39 -6.35
C LYS A 235 16.43 -8.59 -5.90
N HIS A 236 16.72 -8.20 -4.65
CA HIS A 236 18.04 -8.39 -4.00
C HIS A 236 19.22 -7.66 -4.67
N ALA A 237 18.97 -6.53 -5.32
CA ALA A 237 20.06 -5.70 -5.84
C ALA A 237 20.90 -5.11 -4.70
N PRO A 238 22.23 -4.93 -4.88
CA PRO A 238 23.10 -4.32 -3.89
C PRO A 238 22.60 -2.93 -3.44
N GLY A 239 22.88 -2.57 -2.19
CA GLY A 239 22.53 -1.26 -1.62
C GLY A 239 21.18 -1.15 -0.93
N GLY A 240 20.23 -2.10 -1.13
CA GLY A 240 18.97 -2.15 -0.37
C GLY A 240 19.10 -2.96 0.92
N LEU A 241 17.99 -3.56 1.38
CA LEU A 241 17.98 -4.42 2.56
C LEU A 241 18.93 -5.64 2.46
N GLY A 242 19.42 -5.97 1.26
CA GLY A 242 20.39 -7.03 1.01
C GLY A 242 19.95 -8.41 1.51
N VAL A 243 20.88 -9.39 1.45
CA VAL A 243 20.78 -10.64 2.21
C VAL A 243 21.65 -10.44 3.45
N THR A 244 21.04 -10.09 4.58
CA THR A 244 21.74 -9.95 5.87
C THR A 244 21.56 -11.22 6.69
N GLU A 245 22.56 -11.52 7.52
CA GLU A 245 22.45 -12.53 8.55
C GLU A 245 21.22 -12.25 9.45
N GLY A 246 20.42 -13.26 9.75
CA GLY A 246 19.15 -13.09 10.48
C GLY A 246 17.94 -12.73 9.64
N ARG A 247 18.06 -12.53 8.32
CA ARG A 247 16.91 -12.25 7.45
C ARG A 247 15.94 -13.42 7.35
N LEU A 248 16.44 -14.66 7.35
CA LEU A 248 15.58 -15.86 7.37
C LEU A 248 14.74 -15.91 8.64
N ASP A 249 15.34 -15.58 9.79
CA ASP A 249 14.63 -15.53 11.08
C ASP A 249 13.62 -14.40 11.12
N ALA A 250 13.97 -13.22 10.63
CA ALA A 250 13.03 -12.10 10.54
C ALA A 250 11.85 -12.42 9.58
N ASN A 251 12.12 -13.14 8.49
CA ASN A 251 11.11 -13.59 7.54
C ASN A 251 10.17 -14.61 8.16
N ARG A 252 10.70 -15.61 8.88
CA ARG A 252 9.93 -16.62 9.62
C ARG A 252 9.09 -15.96 10.71
N PHE A 253 9.70 -15.14 11.57
CA PHE A 253 9.01 -14.41 12.62
C PHE A 253 7.83 -13.58 12.06
N ALA A 254 8.05 -12.85 10.97
CA ALA A 254 7.00 -12.04 10.35
C ALA A 254 5.84 -12.91 9.82
N ALA A 255 6.13 -14.07 9.22
CA ALA A 255 5.10 -14.98 8.73
C ALA A 255 4.24 -15.55 9.87
N GLU A 256 4.89 -16.07 10.92
CA GLU A 256 4.23 -16.63 12.11
C GLU A 256 3.42 -15.56 12.87
N TYR A 257 3.97 -14.34 12.97
CA TYR A 257 3.27 -13.18 13.54
C TYR A 257 1.97 -12.87 12.79
N LEU A 258 2.02 -12.86 11.45
CA LEU A 258 0.85 -12.58 10.62
C LEU A 258 -0.22 -13.67 10.76
N GLU A 259 0.16 -14.93 10.76
CA GLU A 259 -0.78 -16.05 10.92
C GLU A 259 -1.47 -16.01 12.29
N LYS A 260 -0.69 -15.79 13.35
CA LYS A 260 -1.22 -15.68 14.73
C LYS A 260 -2.14 -14.47 14.90
N LYS A 261 -1.80 -13.33 14.29
CA LYS A 261 -2.53 -12.07 14.46
C LYS A 261 -3.78 -11.97 13.57
N TYR A 262 -3.76 -12.61 12.42
CA TYR A 262 -4.82 -12.56 11.42
C TYR A 262 -5.31 -13.98 11.03
N PRO A 263 -5.84 -14.76 12.02
CA PRO A 263 -6.30 -16.11 11.76
C PRO A 263 -7.39 -16.11 10.69
N GLY A 264 -7.30 -17.07 9.77
CA GLY A 264 -8.21 -17.19 8.62
C GLY A 264 -7.94 -16.25 7.45
N TYR A 265 -7.12 -15.19 7.61
CA TYR A 265 -6.74 -14.30 6.51
C TYR A 265 -5.48 -14.76 5.80
N VAL A 266 -4.58 -15.41 6.53
CA VAL A 266 -3.31 -15.95 6.01
C VAL A 266 -3.02 -17.31 6.62
N SER A 267 -2.17 -18.07 5.91
CA SER A 267 -1.54 -19.28 6.42
C SER A 267 -0.06 -19.29 6.06
N VAL A 268 0.75 -19.90 6.92
CA VAL A 268 2.19 -20.08 6.71
C VAL A 268 2.46 -21.38 5.97
N PHE A 269 3.46 -21.39 5.12
CA PHE A 269 4.03 -22.59 4.54
C PHE A 269 5.53 -22.43 4.36
N HIS A 270 6.25 -23.54 4.37
CA HIS A 270 7.70 -23.58 4.19
C HIS A 270 8.05 -24.09 2.79
N ARG A 271 9.04 -23.47 2.16
CA ARG A 271 9.62 -23.94 0.90
C ARG A 271 10.79 -24.88 1.19
N ASP A 272 11.13 -25.73 0.25
CA ASP A 272 12.26 -26.67 0.34
C ASP A 272 13.61 -25.97 0.57
N ASN A 273 13.74 -24.71 0.17
CA ASN A 273 14.93 -23.87 0.39
C ASN A 273 14.98 -23.19 1.77
N GLY A 274 14.13 -23.58 2.72
CA GLY A 274 14.07 -23.04 4.08
C GLY A 274 13.34 -21.71 4.23
N MET A 275 12.87 -21.09 3.13
CA MET A 275 12.12 -19.83 3.20
C MET A 275 10.71 -20.07 3.74
N THR A 276 10.30 -19.25 4.69
CA THR A 276 8.94 -19.23 5.21
C THR A 276 8.10 -18.23 4.43
N GLU A 277 7.01 -18.69 3.87
CA GLU A 277 6.14 -17.91 3.01
C GLU A 277 4.73 -17.78 3.60
N VAL A 278 4.02 -16.76 3.14
CA VAL A 278 2.63 -16.46 3.54
C VAL A 278 1.71 -16.64 2.34
N ARG A 279 0.64 -17.38 2.54
CA ARG A 279 -0.45 -17.50 1.58
C ARG A 279 -1.68 -16.73 2.08
N MET A 280 -2.17 -15.80 1.27
CA MET A 280 -3.43 -15.10 1.54
C MET A 280 -4.62 -16.03 1.35
N ALA A 281 -5.59 -15.97 2.22
CA ALA A 281 -6.86 -16.68 2.09
C ALA A 281 -7.68 -16.16 0.88
N ARG A 282 -8.59 -16.99 0.40
CA ARG A 282 -9.51 -16.64 -0.70
C ARG A 282 -10.81 -16.09 -0.11
N ILE A 283 -10.80 -14.84 0.31
CA ILE A 283 -11.95 -14.16 0.89
C ILE A 283 -12.46 -13.16 -0.14
N LYS A 284 -13.75 -13.24 -0.46
CA LYS A 284 -14.38 -12.27 -1.36
C LYS A 284 -14.60 -10.93 -0.67
N ARG A 285 -14.88 -9.92 -1.47
CA ARG A 285 -15.23 -8.60 -0.97
C ARG A 285 -16.38 -8.68 0.02
N ASP A 286 -16.30 -7.88 1.09
CA ASP A 286 -17.29 -7.77 2.17
C ASP A 286 -17.56 -9.09 2.94
N GLU A 287 -16.72 -10.12 2.74
CA GLU A 287 -16.75 -11.36 3.53
C GLU A 287 -15.67 -11.34 4.63
N SER A 288 -15.90 -12.12 5.69
CA SER A 288 -14.92 -12.43 6.74
C SER A 288 -14.45 -13.87 6.63
N PRO A 289 -13.30 -14.25 7.20
CA PRO A 289 -12.88 -15.64 7.27
C PRO A 289 -13.91 -16.45 8.06
N LYS A 290 -14.14 -17.68 7.60
CA LYS A 290 -14.96 -18.68 8.29
C LYS A 290 -14.18 -19.30 9.44
#